data_ca35982670ca9680e0b5a80c5478539f
#
_entry.id   ca35982670ca9680e0b5a80c5478539f
#
_cell.length_a   1.000
_cell.length_b   1.000
_cell.length_c   1.000
_cell.angle_alpha   90.00
_cell.angle_beta   90.00
_cell.angle_gamma   90.00
#
_symmetry.space_group_name_H-M   'P 1'
#
loop_
_entity.id
_entity.type
_entity.pdbx_description
1 polymer ?
#
loop_
_entity_poly.entity_id
_entity_poly.type
_entity_poly.pdbx_seq_one_letter_code
_entity_poly.pdbx_strand_id
1 'polypeptide(L)'
;PVVVFETNKGTFKAVLFPDEAPNYCKFFTGLVEKGYYDGTYVYQTEPGVYFRAGSPNADGTLDDQLDESRQKVETETSADLWPFRGAFCAPVTEKDNNFFKMLFGNDVSYCGTRFLVCNTIEFDEETKTELADTDESEAAVTDTFLSWGGIPNYAQQMTIFAQAYGKESFSVIDTITGAATPSKNGTTATTVSTAKSDAPIQIETITLTTWGETEQDAYVPENSIS
;
A
#
# COMPACT_ATOMS: atom_id res chain seq x y z
N PRO A 1 9.28 14.22 -2.52
CA PRO A 1 8.57 14.40 -1.24
C PRO A 1 8.60 13.11 -0.42
N VAL A 2 8.69 13.25 0.90
CA VAL A 2 8.70 12.14 1.85
C VAL A 2 7.50 12.28 2.77
N VAL A 3 6.88 11.17 3.10
CA VAL A 3 5.80 11.07 4.07
C VAL A 3 6.28 10.28 5.30
N VAL A 4 6.00 10.79 6.49
CA VAL A 4 6.34 10.19 7.77
C VAL A 4 5.05 9.80 8.47
N PHE A 5 4.92 8.52 8.78
CA PHE A 5 3.80 7.95 9.51
C PHE A 5 4.20 7.70 10.95
N GLU A 6 3.55 8.35 11.89
CA GLU A 6 3.66 8.05 13.31
C GLU A 6 2.49 7.18 13.73
N THR A 7 2.79 6.02 14.32
CA THR A 7 1.79 5.05 14.76
C THR A 7 2.08 4.60 16.18
N ASN A 8 1.08 4.03 16.84
CA ASN A 8 1.29 3.39 18.15
C ASN A 8 2.13 2.09 18.09
N LYS A 9 2.65 1.73 16.91
CA LYS A 9 3.62 0.62 16.71
C LYS A 9 5.00 1.11 16.31
N GLY A 10 5.18 2.41 16.12
CA GLY A 10 6.43 3.05 15.71
C GLY A 10 6.26 3.94 14.50
N THR A 11 7.37 4.50 14.04
CA THR A 11 7.43 5.44 12.92
C THR A 11 8.00 4.76 11.69
N PHE A 12 7.40 4.98 10.54
CA PHE A 12 7.94 4.56 9.25
C PHE A 12 7.80 5.68 8.21
N LYS A 13 8.66 5.64 7.21
CA LYS A 13 8.78 6.67 6.18
C LYS A 13 8.63 6.08 4.79
N ALA A 14 8.09 6.87 3.86
CA ALA A 14 8.02 6.51 2.46
C ALA A 14 8.32 7.71 1.57
N VAL A 15 8.94 7.45 0.41
CA VAL A 15 9.09 8.42 -0.65
C VAL A 15 7.87 8.33 -1.58
N LEU A 16 7.32 9.49 -1.97
CA LEU A 16 6.19 9.57 -2.89
C LEU A 16 6.67 9.61 -4.35
N PHE A 17 5.84 9.12 -5.27
CA PHE A 17 6.09 9.07 -6.71
C PHE A 17 5.15 10.03 -7.49
N PRO A 18 5.35 11.36 -7.37
CA PRO A 18 4.45 12.33 -8.00
C PRO A 18 4.57 12.38 -9.53
N ASP A 19 5.63 11.82 -10.11
CA ASP A 19 5.80 11.78 -11.57
C ASP A 19 5.01 10.60 -12.18
N GLU A 20 4.88 9.48 -11.46
CA GLU A 20 4.17 8.28 -11.90
C GLU A 20 2.70 8.24 -11.48
N ALA A 21 2.36 8.86 -10.35
CA ALA A 21 1.00 8.95 -9.81
C ALA A 21 0.65 10.38 -9.36
N PRO A 22 0.67 11.37 -10.29
CA PRO A 22 0.55 12.78 -9.94
C PRO A 22 -0.78 13.13 -9.27
N ASN A 23 -1.89 12.60 -9.76
CA ASN A 23 -3.22 12.92 -9.23
C ASN A 23 -3.43 12.27 -7.86
N TYR A 24 -3.01 11.01 -7.68
CA TYR A 24 -3.13 10.36 -6.39
C TYR A 24 -2.19 10.95 -5.35
N CYS A 25 -0.94 11.25 -5.69
CA CYS A 25 -0.01 11.92 -4.79
C CYS A 25 -0.54 13.29 -4.34
N LYS A 26 -1.09 14.08 -5.24
CA LYS A 26 -1.74 15.36 -4.91
C LYS A 26 -2.97 15.18 -4.02
N PHE A 27 -3.79 14.18 -4.30
CA PHE A 27 -4.96 13.84 -3.50
C PHE A 27 -4.55 13.42 -2.09
N PHE A 28 -3.61 12.49 -1.97
CA PHE A 28 -3.10 11.97 -0.71
C PHE A 28 -2.45 13.06 0.15
N THR A 29 -1.54 13.85 -0.43
CA THR A 29 -0.88 14.95 0.29
C THR A 29 -1.86 16.02 0.76
N GLY A 30 -2.87 16.34 -0.05
CA GLY A 30 -3.93 17.27 0.34
C GLY A 30 -4.80 16.75 1.50
N LEU A 31 -4.96 15.44 1.65
CA LEU A 31 -5.61 14.83 2.81
C LEU A 31 -4.70 14.86 4.05
N VAL A 32 -3.40 14.60 3.87
CA VAL A 32 -2.40 14.72 4.94
C VAL A 32 -2.37 16.14 5.51
N GLU A 33 -2.30 17.15 4.66
CA GLU A 33 -2.28 18.57 5.07
C GLU A 33 -3.53 18.98 5.85
N LYS A 34 -4.66 18.30 5.64
CA LYS A 34 -5.91 18.54 6.36
C LYS A 34 -6.03 17.73 7.65
N GLY A 35 -5.03 16.90 7.99
CA GLY A 35 -5.08 16.00 9.14
C GLY A 35 -6.12 14.88 8.99
N TYR A 36 -6.51 14.54 7.76
CA TYR A 36 -7.54 13.51 7.50
C TYR A 36 -7.18 12.15 8.10
N TYR A 37 -5.90 11.81 8.09
CA TYR A 37 -5.41 10.51 8.56
C TYR A 37 -5.11 10.46 10.05
N ASP A 38 -5.13 11.60 10.75
CA ASP A 38 -4.83 11.66 12.17
C ASP A 38 -5.88 10.91 12.97
N GLY A 39 -5.44 9.95 13.75
CA GLY A 39 -6.33 9.08 14.52
C GLY A 39 -7.01 7.97 13.73
N THR A 40 -6.72 7.80 12.44
CA THR A 40 -7.25 6.68 11.65
C THR A 40 -6.55 5.36 11.98
N TYR A 41 -7.07 4.27 11.47
CA TYR A 41 -6.66 2.93 11.87
C TYR A 41 -6.10 2.11 10.71
N VAL A 42 -5.21 1.18 11.09
CA VAL A 42 -4.97 -0.03 10.32
C VAL A 42 -6.13 -0.97 10.62
N TYR A 43 -6.98 -1.20 9.65
CA TYR A 43 -8.24 -1.92 9.84
C TYR A 43 -8.23 -3.36 9.32
N GLN A 44 -7.21 -3.71 8.55
CA GLN A 44 -7.03 -5.06 8.04
C GLN A 44 -5.54 -5.39 7.91
N THR A 45 -5.15 -6.58 8.35
CA THR A 45 -3.84 -7.16 8.07
C THR A 45 -4.02 -8.55 7.48
N GLU A 46 -3.17 -8.89 6.53
CA GLU A 46 -2.90 -10.27 6.13
C GLU A 46 -1.50 -10.60 6.66
N PRO A 47 -1.38 -11.55 7.61
CA PRO A 47 -0.13 -11.77 8.33
C PRO A 47 1.07 -11.97 7.42
N GLY A 48 2.07 -11.09 7.55
CA GLY A 48 3.28 -11.09 6.74
C GLY A 48 3.13 -10.59 5.31
N VAL A 49 1.90 -10.35 4.82
CA VAL A 49 1.64 -10.06 3.40
C VAL A 49 1.36 -8.58 3.15
N TYR A 50 0.41 -8.00 3.85
CA TYR A 50 0.08 -6.57 3.75
C TYR A 50 -0.71 -6.07 4.95
N PHE A 51 -0.84 -4.75 5.05
CA PHE A 51 -1.89 -4.14 5.85
C PHE A 51 -2.64 -3.07 5.06
N ARG A 52 -3.90 -2.82 5.45
CA ARG A 52 -4.73 -1.73 4.94
C ARG A 52 -5.00 -0.71 6.04
N ALA A 53 -4.89 0.57 5.68
CA ALA A 53 -4.97 1.68 6.62
C ALA A 53 -5.75 2.88 6.06
N GLY A 54 -5.95 3.90 6.91
CA GLY A 54 -6.65 5.13 6.57
C GLY A 54 -8.17 5.03 6.79
N SER A 55 -8.64 4.06 7.59
CA SER A 55 -10.05 3.99 8.00
C SER A 55 -10.30 4.78 9.29
N PRO A 56 -11.41 5.54 9.38
CA PRO A 56 -11.79 6.23 10.62
C PRO A 56 -12.13 5.26 11.75
N ASN A 57 -12.53 4.04 11.43
CA ASN A 57 -12.89 3.00 12.38
C ASN A 57 -11.95 1.80 12.32
N ALA A 58 -11.64 1.22 13.48
CA ALA A 58 -10.70 0.11 13.61
C ALA A 58 -11.17 -1.19 12.91
N ASP A 59 -12.46 -1.35 12.66
CA ASP A 59 -13.08 -2.48 11.98
C ASP A 59 -13.22 -2.26 10.46
N GLY A 60 -12.72 -1.12 9.94
CA GLY A 60 -12.79 -0.76 8.53
C GLY A 60 -14.13 -0.23 8.06
N THR A 61 -15.10 -0.03 8.97
CA THR A 61 -16.36 0.64 8.63
C THR A 61 -16.11 2.12 8.37
N LEU A 62 -16.86 2.69 7.43
CA LEU A 62 -16.85 4.12 7.15
C LEU A 62 -17.97 4.80 7.92
N ASP A 63 -17.70 6.02 8.38
CA ASP A 63 -18.76 6.87 8.88
C ASP A 63 -19.62 7.37 7.71
N ASP A 64 -20.94 7.42 7.89
CA ASP A 64 -21.88 7.95 6.88
C ASP A 64 -21.56 9.40 6.45
N GLN A 65 -20.77 10.13 7.25
CA GLN A 65 -20.31 11.48 6.95
C GLN A 65 -19.09 11.52 6.01
N LEU A 66 -18.37 10.41 5.89
CA LEU A 66 -17.23 10.26 5.00
C LEU A 66 -17.70 9.51 3.74
N ASP A 67 -18.48 10.19 2.92
CA ASP A 67 -18.88 9.68 1.61
C ASP A 67 -17.64 9.53 0.72
N GLU A 68 -17.06 8.31 0.67
CA GLU A 68 -15.91 8.00 -0.18
C GLU A 68 -16.20 8.30 -1.65
N SER A 69 -17.45 8.29 -2.07
CA SER A 69 -17.82 8.62 -3.45
C SER A 69 -17.47 10.05 -3.85
N ARG A 70 -17.32 10.93 -2.85
CA ARG A 70 -16.91 12.33 -3.04
C ARG A 70 -15.41 12.55 -2.92
N GLN A 71 -14.68 11.58 -2.37
CA GLN A 71 -13.23 11.65 -2.13
C GLN A 71 -12.54 10.53 -2.89
N LYS A 72 -12.54 10.63 -4.20
CA LYS A 72 -11.93 9.65 -5.09
C LYS A 72 -11.15 10.33 -6.21
N VAL A 73 -10.18 9.62 -6.71
CA VAL A 73 -9.36 10.00 -7.85
C VAL A 73 -9.25 8.83 -8.82
N GLU A 74 -9.11 9.12 -10.09
CA GLU A 74 -8.90 8.10 -11.11
C GLU A 74 -7.65 7.27 -10.82
N THR A 75 -7.73 5.96 -11.06
CA THR A 75 -6.61 5.04 -10.85
C THR A 75 -5.51 5.33 -11.88
N GLU A 76 -4.28 5.47 -11.38
CA GLU A 76 -3.08 5.67 -12.17
C GLU A 76 -2.20 4.42 -12.06
N THR A 77 -1.95 3.76 -13.17
CA THR A 77 -1.04 2.62 -13.22
C THR A 77 0.20 2.99 -14.04
N SER A 78 1.38 2.65 -13.53
CA SER A 78 2.65 2.83 -14.21
C SER A 78 3.27 1.47 -14.49
N ALA A 79 3.86 1.31 -15.68
CA ALA A 79 4.61 0.11 -16.03
C ALA A 79 5.93 0.00 -15.24
N ASP A 80 6.42 1.12 -14.73
CA ASP A 80 7.70 1.22 -14.03
C ASP A 80 7.58 0.96 -12.51
N LEU A 81 6.35 0.88 -11.98
CA LEU A 81 6.10 0.66 -10.57
C LEU A 81 5.52 -0.73 -10.29
N TRP A 82 6.16 -1.42 -9.37
CA TRP A 82 5.80 -2.77 -8.97
C TRP A 82 5.47 -2.85 -7.49
N PRO A 83 4.54 -3.73 -7.06
CA PRO A 83 4.13 -3.86 -5.67
C PRO A 83 5.17 -4.65 -4.86
N PHE A 84 6.39 -4.14 -4.81
CA PHE A 84 7.47 -4.68 -4.00
C PHE A 84 7.19 -4.48 -2.51
N ARG A 85 7.92 -5.17 -1.67
CA ARG A 85 7.86 -4.98 -0.22
C ARG A 85 8.06 -3.52 0.15
N GLY A 86 7.11 -2.96 0.89
CA GLY A 86 7.08 -1.55 1.27
C GLY A 86 6.40 -0.62 0.26
N ALA A 87 5.88 -1.12 -0.85
CA ALA A 87 5.08 -0.30 -1.78
C ALA A 87 3.75 0.10 -1.15
N PHE A 88 3.37 1.36 -1.35
CA PHE A 88 2.07 1.91 -0.96
C PHE A 88 1.15 1.92 -2.17
N CYS A 89 0.05 1.20 -2.06
CA CYS A 89 -0.92 1.03 -3.13
C CYS A 89 -2.28 1.61 -2.74
N ALA A 90 -2.93 2.28 -3.67
CA ALA A 90 -4.32 2.70 -3.55
C ALA A 90 -5.21 1.68 -4.26
N PRO A 91 -5.99 0.87 -3.51
CA PRO A 91 -6.88 -0.10 -4.10
C PRO A 91 -8.01 0.57 -4.89
N VAL A 92 -8.44 -0.08 -5.96
CA VAL A 92 -9.64 0.33 -6.69
C VAL A 92 -10.87 0.14 -5.80
N THR A 93 -11.61 1.21 -5.58
CA THR A 93 -12.86 1.22 -4.78
C THR A 93 -14.11 1.23 -5.65
N GLU A 94 -14.01 1.77 -6.86
CA GLU A 94 -15.14 1.89 -7.78
C GLU A 94 -14.68 1.69 -9.23
N LYS A 95 -15.49 1.01 -10.03
CA LYS A 95 -15.32 0.92 -11.48
C LYS A 95 -16.49 1.60 -12.19
N ASP A 96 -16.19 2.40 -13.19
CA ASP A 96 -17.25 3.01 -14.01
C ASP A 96 -17.85 1.94 -14.95
N ASN A 97 -19.01 1.41 -14.56
CA ASN A 97 -19.74 0.37 -15.31
C ASN A 97 -20.56 0.96 -16.49
N ASN A 98 -20.16 2.09 -17.05
CA ASN A 98 -20.85 2.65 -18.21
C ASN A 98 -20.61 1.77 -19.45
N PHE A 99 -21.67 1.07 -19.91
CA PHE A 99 -21.63 0.17 -21.04
C PHE A 99 -21.01 0.79 -22.31
N PHE A 100 -21.26 2.06 -22.57
CA PHE A 100 -20.67 2.75 -23.72
C PHE A 100 -19.18 2.98 -23.58
N LYS A 101 -18.68 3.30 -22.37
CA LYS A 101 -17.25 3.45 -22.11
C LYS A 101 -16.54 2.10 -22.19
N MET A 102 -17.15 1.04 -21.68
CA MET A 102 -16.64 -0.33 -21.76
C MET A 102 -16.52 -0.78 -23.24
N LEU A 103 -17.50 -0.43 -24.10
CA LEU A 103 -17.46 -0.79 -25.51
C LEU A 103 -16.33 -0.10 -26.29
N PHE A 104 -15.88 1.07 -25.83
CA PHE A 104 -14.79 1.83 -26.45
C PHE A 104 -13.43 1.67 -25.74
N GLY A 105 -13.32 0.73 -24.79
CA GLY A 105 -12.06 0.41 -24.09
C GLY A 105 -11.61 1.48 -23.09
N ASN A 106 -12.49 2.34 -22.63
CA ASN A 106 -12.22 3.37 -21.63
C ASN A 106 -12.81 2.97 -20.27
N ASP A 107 -12.35 1.84 -19.74
CA ASP A 107 -12.69 1.44 -18.37
C ASP A 107 -11.97 2.35 -17.37
N VAL A 108 -12.74 3.25 -16.75
CA VAL A 108 -12.22 4.14 -15.71
C VAL A 108 -12.51 3.52 -14.35
N SER A 109 -11.48 3.43 -13.52
CA SER A 109 -11.57 3.00 -12.13
C SER A 109 -11.05 4.09 -11.19
N TYR A 110 -11.51 4.06 -9.95
CA TYR A 110 -11.22 5.10 -8.97
C TYR A 110 -10.67 4.50 -7.69
N CYS A 111 -9.73 5.22 -7.07
CA CYS A 111 -9.17 4.96 -5.76
C CYS A 111 -9.76 5.95 -4.75
N GLY A 112 -9.98 5.50 -3.52
CA GLY A 112 -10.44 6.33 -2.40
C GLY A 112 -9.29 6.77 -1.49
N THR A 113 -9.67 7.13 -0.26
CA THR A 113 -8.74 7.64 0.76
C THR A 113 -7.90 6.55 1.43
N ARG A 114 -8.38 5.31 1.43
CA ARG A 114 -7.71 4.17 2.08
C ARG A 114 -6.59 3.62 1.21
N PHE A 115 -5.53 3.19 1.85
CA PHE A 115 -4.36 2.65 1.18
C PHE A 115 -3.94 1.29 1.77
N LEU A 116 -3.09 0.59 1.02
CA LEU A 116 -2.50 -0.69 1.37
C LEU A 116 -0.98 -0.55 1.34
N VAL A 117 -0.30 -1.15 2.31
CA VAL A 117 1.17 -1.27 2.30
C VAL A 117 1.53 -2.73 2.11
N CYS A 118 2.28 -3.00 1.04
CA CYS A 118 2.75 -4.34 0.73
C CYS A 118 3.86 -4.77 1.69
N ASN A 119 3.82 -6.03 2.12
CA ASN A 119 4.98 -6.71 2.65
C ASN A 119 5.36 -7.82 1.66
N THR A 120 5.35 -9.08 2.01
CA THR A 120 5.73 -10.14 1.08
C THR A 120 4.82 -11.36 1.20
N ILE A 121 4.62 -12.05 0.10
CA ILE A 121 4.08 -13.41 0.11
C ILE A 121 5.24 -14.40 0.12
N GLU A 122 5.04 -15.54 0.79
CA GLU A 122 5.96 -16.65 0.66
C GLU A 122 5.70 -17.38 -0.66
N PHE A 123 6.73 -17.50 -1.48
CA PHE A 123 6.69 -18.32 -2.68
C PHE A 123 7.10 -19.76 -2.32
N ASP A 124 6.35 -20.74 -2.78
CA ASP A 124 6.80 -22.12 -2.75
C ASP A 124 7.92 -22.36 -3.77
N GLU A 125 8.60 -23.49 -3.66
CA GLU A 125 9.76 -23.81 -4.51
C GLU A 125 9.38 -23.98 -5.99
N GLU A 126 8.14 -24.36 -6.29
CA GLU A 126 7.63 -24.48 -7.66
C GLU A 126 7.48 -23.08 -8.28
N THR A 127 6.80 -22.17 -7.58
CA THR A 127 6.64 -20.76 -8.00
C THR A 127 7.99 -20.06 -8.15
N LYS A 128 8.94 -20.28 -7.23
CA LYS A 128 10.30 -19.72 -7.35
C LYS A 128 11.01 -20.22 -8.61
N THR A 129 10.84 -21.48 -8.96
CA THR A 129 11.44 -22.06 -10.16
C THR A 129 10.81 -21.51 -11.42
N GLU A 130 9.48 -21.37 -11.45
CA GLU A 130 8.76 -20.76 -12.57
C GLU A 130 9.15 -19.29 -12.77
N LEU A 131 9.26 -18.53 -11.69
CA LEU A 131 9.70 -17.14 -11.73
C LEU A 131 11.16 -17.02 -12.20
N ALA A 132 12.04 -17.94 -11.82
CA ALA A 132 13.45 -17.92 -12.23
C ALA A 132 13.65 -18.29 -13.71
N ASP A 133 12.65 -18.88 -14.36
CA ASP A 133 12.69 -19.27 -15.78
C ASP A 133 12.01 -18.24 -16.71
N THR A 134 11.77 -17.02 -16.20
CA THR A 134 11.20 -15.91 -16.96
C THR A 134 12.17 -15.32 -17.97
N ASP A 135 11.62 -14.70 -19.03
CA ASP A 135 12.40 -14.04 -20.06
C ASP A 135 13.36 -12.97 -19.51
N GLU A 136 14.52 -12.77 -20.15
CA GLU A 136 15.53 -11.81 -19.72
C GLU A 136 14.99 -10.38 -19.49
N SER A 137 13.93 -9.99 -20.19
CA SER A 137 13.29 -8.67 -20.04
C SER A 137 12.55 -8.48 -18.72
N GLU A 138 12.13 -9.57 -18.07
CA GLU A 138 11.42 -9.56 -16.78
C GLU A 138 12.30 -10.07 -15.63
N ALA A 139 13.49 -10.56 -15.93
CA ALA A 139 14.39 -11.18 -14.96
C ALA A 139 14.70 -10.26 -13.78
N ALA A 140 14.95 -8.97 -14.02
CA ALA A 140 15.28 -8.01 -12.97
C ALA A 140 14.10 -7.77 -11.99
N VAL A 141 12.87 -7.72 -12.51
CA VAL A 141 11.65 -7.60 -11.68
C VAL A 141 11.44 -8.86 -10.86
N THR A 142 11.60 -10.02 -11.51
CA THR A 142 11.48 -11.32 -10.86
C THR A 142 12.52 -11.51 -9.76
N ASP A 143 13.79 -11.20 -10.04
CA ASP A 143 14.86 -11.26 -9.06
C ASP A 143 14.60 -10.33 -7.86
N THR A 144 14.01 -9.17 -8.11
CA THR A 144 13.63 -8.23 -7.05
C THR A 144 12.52 -8.81 -6.18
N PHE A 145 11.48 -9.42 -6.75
CA PHE A 145 10.45 -10.11 -5.96
C PHE A 145 11.03 -11.27 -5.14
N LEU A 146 11.92 -12.06 -5.72
CA LEU A 146 12.53 -13.21 -5.05
C LEU A 146 13.49 -12.80 -3.93
N SER A 147 14.25 -11.72 -4.11
CA SER A 147 15.25 -11.27 -3.13
C SER A 147 14.73 -10.27 -2.10
N TRP A 148 13.81 -9.40 -2.50
CA TRP A 148 13.27 -8.32 -1.67
C TRP A 148 11.88 -8.62 -1.12
N GLY A 149 11.05 -9.31 -1.89
CA GLY A 149 9.65 -9.60 -1.58
C GLY A 149 8.68 -8.64 -2.21
N GLY A 150 7.40 -8.89 -1.99
CA GLY A 150 6.28 -8.14 -2.53
C GLY A 150 5.10 -9.02 -2.89
N ILE A 151 4.17 -8.47 -3.67
CA ILE A 151 2.92 -9.14 -4.06
C ILE A 151 2.72 -9.03 -5.58
N PRO A 152 3.42 -9.86 -6.39
CA PRO A 152 3.39 -9.77 -7.85
C PRO A 152 1.97 -9.70 -8.44
N ASN A 153 1.02 -10.43 -7.84
CA ASN A 153 -0.37 -10.49 -8.29
C ASN A 153 -1.10 -9.13 -8.23
N TYR A 154 -0.55 -8.12 -7.56
CA TYR A 154 -1.12 -6.78 -7.49
C TYR A 154 -0.56 -5.84 -8.56
N ALA A 155 0.40 -6.30 -9.37
CA ALA A 155 0.97 -5.52 -10.46
C ALA A 155 -0.11 -5.02 -11.42
N GLN A 156 -0.03 -3.74 -11.79
CA GLN A 156 -0.95 -3.07 -12.72
C GLN A 156 -2.45 -3.06 -12.30
N GLN A 157 -2.76 -3.41 -11.04
CA GLN A 157 -4.14 -3.45 -10.54
C GLN A 157 -4.52 -2.29 -9.63
N MET A 158 -3.53 -1.54 -9.17
CA MET A 158 -3.68 -0.46 -8.19
C MET A 158 -2.76 0.70 -8.55
N THR A 159 -3.07 1.89 -8.05
CA THR A 159 -2.13 2.99 -8.08
C THR A 159 -1.04 2.75 -7.04
N ILE A 160 0.20 2.59 -7.47
CA ILE A 160 1.37 2.60 -6.57
C ILE A 160 1.85 4.04 -6.49
N PHE A 161 1.88 4.63 -5.29
CA PHE A 161 2.13 6.06 -5.13
C PHE A 161 3.30 6.39 -4.20
N ALA A 162 3.83 5.41 -3.46
CA ALA A 162 4.97 5.59 -2.58
C ALA A 162 5.71 4.28 -2.30
N GLN A 163 6.93 4.39 -1.79
CA GLN A 163 7.77 3.29 -1.35
C GLN A 163 8.39 3.58 0.01
N ALA A 164 8.21 2.65 0.96
CA ALA A 164 8.89 2.70 2.23
C ALA A 164 10.40 2.54 2.06
N TYR A 165 11.16 3.21 2.91
CA TYR A 165 12.61 3.12 2.94
C TYR A 165 13.14 3.10 4.37
N GLY A 166 14.40 2.67 4.51
CA GLY A 166 15.08 2.59 5.80
C GLY A 166 14.71 1.35 6.61
N LYS A 167 15.72 0.75 7.23
CA LYS A 167 15.58 -0.50 7.99
C LYS A 167 14.55 -0.41 9.11
N GLU A 168 14.47 0.75 9.77
CA GLU A 168 13.51 0.99 10.85
C GLU A 168 12.07 0.96 10.35
N SER A 169 11.82 1.58 9.18
CA SER A 169 10.49 1.57 8.54
C SER A 169 10.03 0.14 8.26
N PHE A 170 10.89 -0.71 7.71
CA PHE A 170 10.55 -2.11 7.44
C PHE A 170 10.30 -2.90 8.72
N SER A 171 11.04 -2.64 9.80
CA SER A 171 10.80 -3.28 11.10
C SER A 171 9.42 -2.94 11.66
N VAL A 172 8.97 -1.69 11.49
CA VAL A 172 7.62 -1.27 11.90
C VAL A 172 6.56 -1.88 10.99
N ILE A 173 6.76 -1.91 9.67
CA ILE A 173 5.86 -2.56 8.71
C ILE A 173 5.69 -4.05 9.04
N ASP A 174 6.78 -4.76 9.36
CA ASP A 174 6.75 -6.17 9.77
C ASP A 174 5.94 -6.35 11.06
N THR A 175 6.12 -5.45 12.02
CA THR A 175 5.37 -5.46 13.28
C THR A 175 3.87 -5.26 13.04
N ILE A 176 3.50 -4.33 12.16
CA ILE A 176 2.10 -4.04 11.82
C ILE A 176 1.48 -5.21 11.08
N THR A 177 2.16 -5.75 10.06
CA THR A 177 1.64 -6.89 9.28
C THR A 177 1.54 -8.18 10.06
N GLY A 178 2.34 -8.34 11.12
CA GLY A 178 2.27 -9.48 12.04
C GLY A 178 1.17 -9.38 13.10
N ALA A 179 0.54 -8.22 13.26
CA ALA A 179 -0.48 -7.99 14.27
C ALA A 179 -1.88 -8.43 13.79
N ALA A 180 -2.70 -8.93 14.71
CA ALA A 180 -4.10 -9.24 14.42
C ALA A 180 -4.94 -7.96 14.43
N THR A 181 -5.81 -7.77 13.44
CA THR A 181 -6.75 -6.64 13.36
C THR A 181 -8.20 -7.09 13.48
N PRO A 182 -9.09 -6.27 14.07
CA PRO A 182 -10.49 -6.63 14.31
C PRO A 182 -11.39 -6.44 13.06
N SER A 183 -10.96 -6.87 11.87
CA SER A 183 -11.79 -6.70 10.67
C SER A 183 -13.04 -7.59 10.69
N LYS A 184 -14.21 -7.01 10.49
CA LYS A 184 -15.49 -7.73 10.30
C LYS A 184 -15.74 -8.18 8.87
N ASN A 185 -15.04 -7.64 7.91
CA ASN A 185 -15.20 -7.94 6.48
C ASN A 185 -14.11 -8.89 5.96
N GLY A 186 -13.63 -9.79 6.84
CA GLY A 186 -12.68 -10.82 6.47
C GLY A 186 -13.27 -11.82 5.51
N THR A 187 -12.88 -11.73 4.25
CA THR A 187 -12.85 -12.91 3.41
C THR A 187 -11.74 -13.79 3.98
N THR A 188 -12.14 -14.78 4.79
CA THR A 188 -11.31 -15.93 5.18
C THR A 188 -9.95 -15.62 5.81
N ALA A 189 -9.93 -15.04 7.01
CA ALA A 189 -8.80 -15.27 7.90
C ALA A 189 -8.85 -16.74 8.35
N THR A 190 -8.15 -17.61 7.67
CA THR A 190 -7.99 -19.01 8.07
C THR A 190 -6.84 -19.11 9.06
N THR A 191 -6.93 -18.42 10.15
CA THR A 191 -6.36 -18.80 11.44
C THR A 191 -7.01 -17.95 12.50
N VAL A 192 -8.04 -18.46 13.12
CA VAL A 192 -8.51 -17.95 14.40
C VAL A 192 -7.40 -18.21 15.41
N SER A 193 -6.45 -17.29 15.51
CA SER A 193 -5.64 -17.19 16.69
C SER A 193 -6.59 -16.71 17.79
N THR A 194 -6.84 -17.56 18.78
CA THR A 194 -7.53 -17.23 20.03
C THR A 194 -6.69 -16.31 20.93
N ALA A 195 -5.74 -15.60 20.37
CA ALA A 195 -5.00 -14.54 21.06
C ALA A 195 -5.93 -13.34 21.22
N LYS A 196 -6.00 -12.80 22.44
CA LYS A 196 -6.64 -11.52 22.78
C LYS A 196 -6.40 -10.52 21.67
N SER A 197 -7.47 -9.88 21.18
CA SER A 197 -7.36 -8.79 20.21
C SER A 197 -6.30 -7.79 20.71
N ASP A 198 -5.21 -7.67 19.98
CA ASP A 198 -4.26 -6.60 20.22
C ASP A 198 -5.02 -5.26 20.14
N ALA A 199 -4.58 -4.28 20.92
CA ALA A 199 -5.16 -2.94 20.84
C ALA A 199 -5.12 -2.46 19.38
N PRO A 200 -6.16 -1.73 18.90
CA PRO A 200 -6.20 -1.26 17.54
C PRO A 200 -4.90 -0.53 17.16
N ILE A 201 -4.40 -0.81 15.96
CA ILE A 201 -3.24 -0.09 15.42
C ILE A 201 -3.74 1.22 14.86
N GLN A 202 -3.22 2.32 15.39
CA GLN A 202 -3.64 3.68 15.06
C GLN A 202 -2.51 4.43 14.39
N ILE A 203 -2.84 5.15 13.32
CA ILE A 203 -2.02 6.22 12.76
C ILE A 203 -2.27 7.44 13.63
N GLU A 204 -1.27 7.87 14.40
CA GLU A 204 -1.38 9.03 15.29
C GLU A 204 -1.33 10.31 14.47
N THR A 205 -0.38 10.40 13.54
CA THR A 205 -0.27 11.51 12.59
C THR A 205 0.51 11.10 11.34
N ILE A 206 0.27 11.83 10.25
CA ILE A 206 1.09 11.77 9.03
C ILE A 206 1.61 13.17 8.72
N THR A 207 2.92 13.28 8.50
CA THR A 207 3.55 14.55 8.13
C THR A 207 4.29 14.46 6.81
N LEU A 208 4.35 15.60 6.10
CA LEU A 208 5.10 15.74 4.85
C LEU A 208 6.45 16.39 5.13
N THR A 209 7.49 15.87 4.49
CA THR A 209 8.84 16.42 4.53
C THR A 209 9.52 16.26 3.18
N THR A 210 10.77 16.63 3.10
CA THR A 210 11.58 16.46 1.89
C THR A 210 12.72 15.50 2.17
N TRP A 211 13.23 14.85 1.11
CA TRP A 211 14.42 14.03 1.19
C TRP A 211 15.60 14.89 1.67
N GLY A 212 16.16 14.57 2.82
CA GLY A 212 17.28 15.29 3.41
C GLY A 212 18.62 14.59 3.20
N GLU A 213 19.72 15.29 3.51
CA GLU A 213 21.07 14.72 3.40
C GLU A 213 21.25 13.47 4.28
N THR A 214 20.60 13.43 5.43
CA THR A 214 20.65 12.31 6.37
C THR A 214 19.92 11.06 5.87
N GLU A 215 19.13 11.15 4.80
CA GLU A 215 18.37 10.07 4.22
C GLU A 215 19.05 9.48 2.97
N GLN A 216 20.10 10.14 2.46
CA GLN A 216 20.84 9.67 1.27
C GLN A 216 21.54 8.33 1.51
N ASP A 217 21.90 8.02 2.75
CA ASP A 217 22.46 6.72 3.15
C ASP A 217 21.40 5.67 3.48
N ALA A 218 20.12 6.05 3.48
CA ALA A 218 19.04 5.10 3.72
C ALA A 218 18.89 4.19 2.50
N TYR A 219 18.87 2.89 2.75
CA TYR A 219 18.60 1.92 1.69
C TYR A 219 17.19 2.14 1.13
N VAL A 220 17.13 2.59 -0.09
CA VAL A 220 15.90 2.67 -0.87
C VAL A 220 15.93 1.47 -1.82
N PRO A 221 14.98 0.55 -1.73
CA PRO A 221 14.85 -0.47 -2.77
C PRO A 221 14.69 0.24 -4.11
N GLU A 222 15.51 -0.11 -5.09
CA GLU A 222 15.34 0.39 -6.44
C GLU A 222 14.02 -0.16 -6.99
N ASN A 223 12.94 0.62 -6.86
CA ASN A 223 11.66 0.32 -7.48
C ASN A 223 11.61 0.79 -8.94
N SER A 224 12.64 1.48 -9.37
CA SER A 224 12.78 1.93 -10.75
C SER A 224 13.79 1.04 -11.45
N ILE A 225 13.30 0.16 -12.27
CA ILE A 225 14.09 -0.42 -13.34
C ILE A 225 14.11 0.64 -14.45
N SER A 226 15.20 1.39 -14.52
CA SER A 226 15.47 2.28 -15.64
C SER A 226 15.87 1.49 -16.88
#